data_c00e80b2ad56104d9c59662be9c58921
#
_entry.id   c00e80b2ad56104d9c59662be9c58921
#
_cell.length_a   1.000
_cell.length_b   1.000
_cell.length_c   1.000
_cell.angle_alpha   90.00
_cell.angle_beta   90.00
_cell.angle_gamma   90.00
#
_symmetry.space_group_name_H-M   'P 1'
#
loop_
_entity.id
_entity.type
_entity.pdbx_description
1 polymer ?
#
loop_
_entity_poly.entity_id
_entity_poly.type
_entity_poly.pdbx_seq_one_letter_code
_entity_poly.pdbx_strand_id
1 'polypeptide(L)'
;MENPAPPYPVQSVDHVLQLLLMLKRDGLLRVSDAAAELGVAKSTAHRLISMLRFRGFVEQAADRTYRVGPALADLGGGGLSSSTALLGIARPHLARLTEQVGESSNLMIRVGADVQFIDTVETGQALRVGSRVGVRLAARLCSGGKVLLADLPFEEVVLLHPELAGDPAGLSALRRQLSATQRQGFGTAFSEGERGVVALGMAVRGVTGAAIAAAAVALPTVRFNRGKIADLLPALTETVEGIRSDIIGLATPKRRAGPVG
;
A
#
# COMPACT_ATOMS: atom_id res chain seq x y z
N MET A 1 -3.18 16.80 17.73
CA MET A 1 -2.74 17.18 19.08
C MET A 1 -1.23 17.01 19.12
N GLU A 2 -0.47 18.11 19.28
CA GLU A 2 0.97 18.00 19.54
C GLU A 2 1.16 17.50 20.96
N ASN A 3 1.95 16.44 21.13
CA ASN A 3 2.34 15.99 22.44
C ASN A 3 3.28 17.01 23.09
N PRO A 4 3.15 17.32 24.39
CA PRO A 4 4.08 18.22 25.05
C PRO A 4 5.51 17.63 25.02
N ALA A 5 6.50 18.50 24.82
CA ALA A 5 7.90 18.08 24.82
C ALA A 5 8.27 17.40 26.14
N PRO A 6 9.09 16.34 26.14
CA PRO A 6 9.55 15.70 27.37
C PRO A 6 10.41 16.67 28.21
N PRO A 7 10.39 16.57 29.55
CA PRO A 7 11.10 17.51 30.43
C PRO A 7 12.62 17.47 30.24
N TYR A 8 13.18 16.38 29.69
CA TYR A 8 14.61 16.20 29.42
C TYR A 8 14.81 15.61 28.01
N PRO A 9 14.73 16.42 26.93
CA PRO A 9 14.90 15.93 25.58
C PRO A 9 16.36 15.52 25.32
N VAL A 10 16.55 14.34 24.73
CA VAL A 10 17.87 13.90 24.23
C VAL A 10 18.02 14.36 22.80
N GLN A 11 18.72 15.45 22.58
CA GLN A 11 18.81 16.16 21.30
C GLN A 11 19.21 15.25 20.12
N SER A 12 20.18 14.33 20.32
CA SER A 12 20.59 13.40 19.25
C SER A 12 19.50 12.39 18.88
N VAL A 13 18.67 11.98 19.85
CA VAL A 13 17.51 11.11 19.59
C VAL A 13 16.44 11.88 18.86
N ASP A 14 16.13 13.11 19.30
CA ASP A 14 15.15 13.97 18.63
C ASP A 14 15.53 14.24 17.17
N HIS A 15 16.78 14.60 16.89
CA HIS A 15 17.29 14.77 15.53
C HIS A 15 17.13 13.51 14.68
N VAL A 16 17.41 12.31 15.23
CA VAL A 16 17.21 11.05 14.50
C VAL A 16 15.74 10.81 14.20
N LEU A 17 14.84 11.06 15.14
CA LEU A 17 13.38 10.95 14.92
C LEU A 17 12.89 11.94 13.86
N GLN A 18 13.39 13.19 13.87
CA GLN A 18 13.09 14.18 12.83
C GLN A 18 13.58 13.71 11.46
N LEU A 19 14.76 13.13 11.32
CA LEU A 19 15.25 12.54 10.07
C LEU A 19 14.32 11.43 9.55
N LEU A 20 13.78 10.59 10.44
CA LEU A 20 12.81 9.56 10.05
C LEU A 20 11.48 10.17 9.58
N LEU A 21 11.02 11.26 10.20
CA LEU A 21 9.83 11.99 9.75
C LEU A 21 10.05 12.69 8.40
N MET A 22 11.23 13.30 8.17
CA MET A 22 11.61 13.82 6.84
C MET A 22 11.59 12.72 5.79
N LEU A 23 12.20 11.56 6.09
CA LEU A 23 12.22 10.43 5.17
C LEU A 23 10.82 9.92 4.84
N LYS A 24 9.91 9.93 5.82
CA LYS A 24 8.48 9.58 5.61
C LYS A 24 7.77 10.59 4.72
N ARG A 25 8.03 11.89 4.89
CA ARG A 25 7.41 12.99 4.14
C ARG A 25 7.91 13.03 2.68
N ASP A 26 9.23 12.98 2.50
CA ASP A 26 9.90 13.29 1.23
C ASP A 26 10.32 12.05 0.43
N GLY A 27 10.27 10.86 1.06
CA GLY A 27 10.67 9.58 0.45
C GLY A 27 12.18 9.39 0.31
N LEU A 28 12.96 10.45 0.51
CA LEU A 28 14.43 10.44 0.44
C LEU A 28 15.03 11.50 1.37
N LEU A 29 16.30 11.31 1.76
CA LEU A 29 17.08 12.31 2.52
C LEU A 29 18.34 12.70 1.74
N ARG A 30 18.67 13.99 1.77
CA ARG A 30 19.99 14.52 1.42
C ARG A 30 20.65 15.13 2.65
N VAL A 31 21.97 14.97 2.77
CA VAL A 31 22.69 15.51 3.95
C VAL A 31 22.55 17.03 4.05
N SER A 32 22.48 17.75 2.93
CA SER A 32 22.28 19.21 2.91
C SER A 32 20.93 19.61 3.52
N ASP A 33 19.87 18.93 3.10
CA ASP A 33 18.49 19.25 3.46
C ASP A 33 18.24 18.87 4.94
N ALA A 34 18.77 17.72 5.35
CA ALA A 34 18.78 17.27 6.74
C ALA A 34 19.52 18.26 7.66
N ALA A 35 20.69 18.76 7.23
CA ALA A 35 21.46 19.73 8.00
C ALA A 35 20.71 21.06 8.17
N ALA A 36 20.08 21.53 7.10
CA ALA A 36 19.29 22.78 7.10
C ALA A 36 18.04 22.67 8.00
N GLU A 37 17.28 21.58 7.87
CA GLU A 37 16.03 21.39 8.64
C GLU A 37 16.30 21.16 10.14
N LEU A 38 17.37 20.40 10.48
CA LEU A 38 17.79 20.18 11.88
C LEU A 38 18.54 21.36 12.51
N GLY A 39 18.95 22.37 11.73
CA GLY A 39 19.76 23.50 12.22
C GLY A 39 21.17 23.07 12.68
N VAL A 40 21.76 22.01 12.10
CA VAL A 40 23.07 21.47 12.49
C VAL A 40 24.08 21.53 11.36
N ALA A 41 25.38 21.38 11.71
CA ALA A 41 26.42 21.25 10.69
C ALA A 41 26.22 20.00 9.82
N LYS A 42 26.61 20.08 8.53
CA LYS A 42 26.53 18.95 7.58
C LYS A 42 27.25 17.69 8.09
N SER A 43 28.35 17.86 8.83
CA SER A 43 29.09 16.74 9.44
C SER A 43 28.25 16.04 10.51
N THR A 44 27.47 16.78 11.30
CA THR A 44 26.55 16.22 12.31
C THR A 44 25.39 15.47 11.63
N ALA A 45 24.73 16.08 10.67
CA ALA A 45 23.67 15.42 9.90
C ALA A 45 24.18 14.13 9.23
N HIS A 46 25.37 14.17 8.62
CA HIS A 46 26.00 12.99 8.02
C HIS A 46 26.25 11.87 9.03
N ARG A 47 26.73 12.20 10.25
CA ARG A 47 26.94 11.21 11.31
C ARG A 47 25.64 10.56 11.76
N LEU A 48 24.57 11.34 11.93
CA LEU A 48 23.24 10.81 12.29
C LEU A 48 22.70 9.88 11.20
N ILE A 49 22.76 10.30 9.93
CA ILE A 49 22.34 9.47 8.80
C ILE A 49 23.22 8.21 8.67
N SER A 50 24.52 8.30 8.94
CA SER A 50 25.41 7.14 8.95
C SER A 50 25.04 6.12 10.03
N MET A 51 24.57 6.57 11.21
CA MET A 51 24.04 5.69 12.25
C MET A 51 22.74 5.00 11.81
N LEU A 52 21.84 5.73 11.18
CA LEU A 52 20.63 5.14 10.58
C LEU A 52 20.98 4.09 9.53
N ARG A 53 21.96 4.38 8.67
CA ARG A 53 22.47 3.43 7.67
C ARG A 53 23.11 2.20 8.31
N PHE A 54 23.96 2.40 9.33
CA PHE A 54 24.58 1.29 10.06
C PHE A 54 23.55 0.34 10.68
N ARG A 55 22.43 0.86 11.15
CA ARG A 55 21.32 0.07 11.70
C ARG A 55 20.32 -0.40 10.65
N GLY A 56 20.56 -0.13 9.37
CA GLY A 56 19.67 -0.56 8.27
C GLY A 56 18.37 0.23 8.14
N PHE A 57 18.22 1.35 8.85
CA PHE A 57 17.04 2.22 8.76
C PHE A 57 16.99 3.01 7.45
N VAL A 58 18.16 3.30 6.87
CA VAL A 58 18.28 3.92 5.54
C VAL A 58 19.33 3.22 4.72
N GLU A 59 19.17 3.26 3.39
CA GLU A 59 20.13 2.80 2.40
C GLU A 59 20.58 3.96 1.52
N GLN A 60 21.85 3.97 1.11
CA GLN A 60 22.37 4.98 0.21
C GLN A 60 22.20 4.56 -1.25
N ALA A 61 21.51 5.38 -2.03
CA ALA A 61 21.35 5.20 -3.47
C ALA A 61 22.61 5.70 -4.23
N ALA A 62 22.71 5.34 -5.52
CA ALA A 62 23.84 5.70 -6.39
C ALA A 62 24.03 7.23 -6.56
N ASP A 63 22.95 8.01 -6.46
CA ASP A 63 22.92 9.46 -6.51
C ASP A 63 23.29 10.14 -5.17
N ARG A 64 23.81 9.37 -4.20
CA ARG A 64 24.16 9.79 -2.83
C ARG A 64 22.99 10.27 -1.98
N THR A 65 21.75 10.07 -2.40
CA THR A 65 20.57 10.22 -1.55
C THR A 65 20.42 9.00 -0.64
N TYR A 66 19.67 9.16 0.46
CA TYR A 66 19.33 8.06 1.36
C TYR A 66 17.84 7.78 1.27
N ARG A 67 17.48 6.51 1.20
CA ARG A 67 16.10 6.02 1.11
C ARG A 67 15.79 5.10 2.27
N VAL A 68 14.52 4.74 2.42
CA VAL A 68 14.07 3.77 3.43
C VAL A 68 14.88 2.48 3.31
N GLY A 69 15.50 2.06 4.41
CA GLY A 69 16.21 0.81 4.52
C GLY A 69 15.35 -0.31 5.11
N PRO A 70 15.82 -1.58 5.05
CA PRO A 70 15.04 -2.76 5.44
C PRO A 70 14.56 -2.70 6.90
N ALA A 71 15.38 -2.24 7.84
CA ALA A 71 14.99 -2.19 9.25
C ALA A 71 13.82 -1.22 9.50
N LEU A 72 13.71 -0.12 8.73
CA LEU A 72 12.58 0.81 8.85
C LEU A 72 11.34 0.28 8.12
N ALA A 73 11.53 -0.40 6.98
CA ALA A 73 10.46 -1.08 6.28
C ALA A 73 9.81 -2.16 7.18
N ASP A 74 10.61 -2.91 7.92
CA ASP A 74 10.16 -3.96 8.85
C ASP A 74 9.42 -3.41 10.07
N LEU A 75 9.81 -2.24 10.60
CA LEU A 75 9.13 -1.59 11.72
C LEU A 75 7.76 -0.99 11.34
N GLY A 76 7.58 -0.63 10.07
CA GLY A 76 6.35 0.00 9.57
C GLY A 76 5.15 -0.95 9.42
N GLY A 77 5.28 -2.22 9.77
CA GLY A 77 4.19 -3.21 9.74
C GLY A 77 4.64 -4.57 9.25
N GLY A 78 5.43 -5.27 10.07
CA GLY A 78 5.74 -6.70 9.91
C GLY A 78 6.25 -7.12 8.54
N GLY A 79 7.54 -7.41 8.42
CA GLY A 79 8.27 -8.27 7.45
C GLY A 79 7.95 -8.24 5.95
N LEU A 80 6.89 -7.59 5.51
CA LEU A 80 6.37 -7.64 4.13
C LEU A 80 6.03 -6.27 3.54
N SER A 81 6.40 -5.17 4.23
CA SER A 81 6.18 -3.80 3.74
C SER A 81 7.17 -3.33 2.67
N SER A 82 8.13 -4.15 2.27
CA SER A 82 8.83 -3.97 1.01
C SER A 82 7.85 -4.34 -0.11
N SER A 83 7.45 -3.37 -0.93
CA SER A 83 6.65 -3.63 -2.13
C SER A 83 7.25 -4.77 -2.97
N THR A 84 8.56 -4.95 -2.95
CA THR A 84 9.28 -6.03 -3.64
C THR A 84 8.94 -7.43 -3.11
N ALA A 85 8.88 -7.62 -1.78
CA ALA A 85 8.51 -8.92 -1.19
C ALA A 85 7.04 -9.25 -1.49
N LEU A 86 6.15 -8.26 -1.32
CA LEU A 86 4.73 -8.42 -1.64
C LEU A 86 4.51 -8.73 -3.12
N LEU A 87 5.25 -8.08 -4.02
CA LEU A 87 5.23 -8.36 -5.46
C LEU A 87 5.63 -9.80 -5.77
N GLY A 88 6.72 -10.29 -5.16
CA GLY A 88 7.18 -11.67 -5.35
C GLY A 88 6.14 -12.70 -4.92
N ILE A 89 5.42 -12.45 -3.83
CA ILE A 89 4.35 -13.31 -3.33
C ILE A 89 3.10 -13.20 -4.20
N ALA A 90 2.65 -11.99 -4.51
CA ALA A 90 1.35 -11.78 -5.14
C ALA A 90 1.34 -12.13 -6.63
N ARG A 91 2.44 -11.90 -7.36
CA ARG A 91 2.50 -12.07 -8.82
C ARG A 91 2.08 -13.46 -9.31
N PRO A 92 2.48 -14.60 -8.72
CA PRO A 92 2.01 -15.93 -9.15
C PRO A 92 0.50 -16.11 -9.00
N HIS A 93 -0.09 -15.52 -7.94
CA HIS A 93 -1.53 -15.57 -7.70
C HIS A 93 -2.29 -14.69 -8.70
N LEU A 94 -1.78 -13.49 -9.00
CA LEU A 94 -2.37 -12.61 -10.02
C LEU A 94 -2.31 -13.25 -11.42
N ALA A 95 -1.21 -13.93 -11.77
CA ALA A 95 -1.09 -14.64 -13.04
C ALA A 95 -2.16 -15.72 -13.18
N ARG A 96 -2.35 -16.56 -12.15
CA ARG A 96 -3.43 -17.56 -12.13
C ARG A 96 -4.83 -16.92 -12.21
N LEU A 97 -5.05 -15.83 -11.48
CA LEU A 97 -6.32 -15.09 -11.56
C LEU A 97 -6.59 -14.63 -12.97
N THR A 98 -5.61 -13.97 -13.61
CA THR A 98 -5.76 -13.47 -14.99
C THR A 98 -6.06 -14.60 -15.98
N GLU A 99 -5.37 -15.73 -15.86
CA GLU A 99 -5.61 -16.93 -16.69
C GLU A 99 -7.01 -17.49 -16.48
N GLN A 100 -7.44 -17.62 -15.21
CA GLN A 100 -8.74 -18.20 -14.83
C GLN A 100 -9.92 -17.34 -15.29
N VAL A 101 -9.84 -16.01 -15.13
CA VAL A 101 -10.97 -15.13 -15.44
C VAL A 101 -10.91 -14.52 -16.84
N GLY A 102 -9.76 -14.60 -17.53
CA GLY A 102 -9.53 -14.03 -18.86
C GLY A 102 -9.49 -12.51 -18.90
N GLU A 103 -9.30 -11.83 -17.78
CA GLU A 103 -9.23 -10.38 -17.64
C GLU A 103 -7.96 -9.94 -16.91
N SER A 104 -7.55 -8.68 -17.09
CA SER A 104 -6.34 -8.16 -16.45
C SER A 104 -6.51 -8.05 -14.94
N SER A 105 -5.48 -8.47 -14.17
CA SER A 105 -5.44 -8.33 -12.73
C SER A 105 -4.37 -7.33 -12.29
N ASN A 106 -4.61 -6.68 -11.15
CA ASN A 106 -3.77 -5.62 -10.62
C ASN A 106 -3.52 -5.83 -9.13
N LEU A 107 -2.34 -5.40 -8.68
CA LEU A 107 -2.02 -5.21 -7.26
C LEU A 107 -1.78 -3.73 -7.00
N MET A 108 -2.36 -3.22 -5.92
CA MET A 108 -2.22 -1.83 -5.54
C MET A 108 -2.06 -1.66 -4.04
N ILE A 109 -1.36 -0.61 -3.64
CA ILE A 109 -1.20 -0.20 -2.24
C ILE A 109 -1.78 1.20 -2.06
N ARG A 110 -2.20 1.55 -0.84
CA ARG A 110 -2.65 2.90 -0.52
C ARG A 110 -1.47 3.83 -0.24
N VAL A 111 -1.51 5.02 -0.80
CA VAL A 111 -0.55 6.10 -0.59
C VAL A 111 -1.33 7.39 -0.30
N GLY A 112 -1.57 7.66 0.98
CA GLY A 112 -2.45 8.77 1.40
C GLY A 112 -3.89 8.54 0.95
N ALA A 113 -4.48 9.51 0.25
CA ALA A 113 -5.83 9.45 -0.34
C ALA A 113 -5.88 8.66 -1.67
N ASP A 114 -4.73 8.27 -2.21
CA ASP A 114 -4.59 7.58 -3.48
C ASP A 114 -4.29 6.09 -3.32
N VAL A 115 -4.41 5.35 -4.40
CA VAL A 115 -3.77 4.05 -4.60
C VAL A 115 -2.67 4.17 -5.64
N GLN A 116 -1.60 3.42 -5.46
CA GLN A 116 -0.56 3.20 -6.44
C GLN A 116 -0.61 1.76 -6.93
N PHE A 117 -0.68 1.59 -8.25
CA PHE A 117 -0.58 0.27 -8.88
C PHE A 117 0.87 -0.18 -8.85
N ILE A 118 1.15 -1.31 -8.19
CA ILE A 118 2.51 -1.85 -8.03
C ILE A 118 2.75 -3.07 -8.90
N ASP A 119 1.70 -3.75 -9.36
CA ASP A 119 1.78 -4.82 -10.37
C ASP A 119 0.52 -4.87 -11.23
N THR A 120 0.68 -5.37 -12.46
CA THR A 120 -0.38 -5.68 -13.40
C THR A 120 -0.02 -6.94 -14.18
N VAL A 121 -0.92 -7.90 -14.24
CA VAL A 121 -0.85 -9.03 -15.17
C VAL A 121 -1.93 -8.80 -16.23
N GLU A 122 -1.50 -8.53 -17.47
CA GLU A 122 -2.41 -8.30 -18.58
C GLU A 122 -2.94 -9.61 -19.14
N THR A 123 -4.21 -9.64 -19.47
CA THR A 123 -4.78 -10.73 -20.28
C THR A 123 -4.28 -10.67 -21.73
N GLY A 124 -4.24 -11.83 -22.41
CA GLY A 124 -3.90 -11.92 -23.83
C GLY A 124 -4.97 -11.42 -24.80
N GLN A 125 -6.12 -10.93 -24.31
CA GLN A 125 -7.19 -10.45 -25.18
C GLN A 125 -6.80 -9.14 -25.90
N ALA A 126 -7.25 -9.00 -27.17
CA ALA A 126 -6.97 -7.82 -27.98
C ALA A 126 -7.53 -6.54 -27.33
N LEU A 127 -8.79 -6.56 -26.92
CA LEU A 127 -9.38 -5.49 -26.12
C LEU A 127 -9.21 -5.82 -24.64
N ARG A 128 -8.38 -5.07 -23.93
CA ARG A 128 -8.10 -5.30 -22.52
C ARG A 128 -7.83 -4.01 -21.77
N VAL A 129 -7.87 -4.08 -20.47
CA VAL A 129 -7.30 -3.02 -19.61
C VAL A 129 -5.80 -3.26 -19.55
N GLY A 130 -5.02 -2.28 -20.05
CA GLY A 130 -3.55 -2.37 -20.09
C GLY A 130 -2.89 -2.14 -18.73
N SER A 131 -1.56 -2.30 -18.70
CA SER A 131 -0.76 -2.13 -17.48
C SER A 131 -0.89 -0.73 -16.90
N ARG A 132 -0.96 -0.68 -15.57
CA ARG A 132 -1.06 0.55 -14.77
C ARG A 132 0.06 0.67 -13.75
N VAL A 133 1.10 -0.15 -13.86
CA VAL A 133 2.24 -0.12 -12.92
C VAL A 133 2.81 1.30 -12.84
N GLY A 134 2.93 1.82 -11.61
CA GLY A 134 3.38 3.18 -11.33
C GLY A 134 2.28 4.25 -11.36
N VAL A 135 1.11 3.99 -11.94
CA VAL A 135 -0.01 4.93 -11.98
C VAL A 135 -0.59 5.12 -10.56
N ARG A 136 -0.99 6.35 -10.24
CA ARG A 136 -1.76 6.71 -9.04
C ARG A 136 -3.16 7.15 -9.43
N LEU A 137 -4.15 6.69 -8.68
CA LEU A 137 -5.56 7.09 -8.81
C LEU A 137 -6.14 7.37 -7.42
N ALA A 138 -7.11 8.29 -7.35
CA ALA A 138 -7.84 8.54 -6.12
C ALA A 138 -8.48 7.24 -5.60
N ALA A 139 -8.16 6.85 -4.36
CA ALA A 139 -8.60 5.57 -3.79
C ALA A 139 -10.13 5.42 -3.81
N ARG A 140 -10.87 6.51 -3.57
CA ARG A 140 -12.35 6.56 -3.58
C ARG A 140 -12.98 6.24 -4.95
N LEU A 141 -12.21 6.36 -6.03
CA LEU A 141 -12.68 6.10 -7.42
C LEU A 141 -12.24 4.72 -7.93
N CYS A 142 -11.52 3.94 -7.13
CA CYS A 142 -10.88 2.69 -7.52
C CYS A 142 -11.44 1.54 -6.67
N SER A 143 -11.74 0.39 -7.29
CA SER A 143 -12.32 -0.76 -6.57
C SER A 143 -11.42 -1.24 -5.42
N GLY A 144 -10.12 -1.41 -5.67
CA GLY A 144 -9.14 -1.75 -4.64
C GLY A 144 -8.90 -0.61 -3.64
N GLY A 145 -8.98 0.63 -4.08
CA GLY A 145 -8.88 1.79 -3.20
C GLY A 145 -10.03 1.87 -2.19
N LYS A 146 -11.25 1.58 -2.62
CA LYS A 146 -12.42 1.55 -1.75
C LYS A 146 -12.29 0.50 -0.64
N VAL A 147 -11.76 -0.69 -0.90
CA VAL A 147 -11.53 -1.70 0.15
C VAL A 147 -10.43 -1.30 1.11
N LEU A 148 -9.39 -0.61 0.64
CA LEU A 148 -8.32 -0.09 1.50
C LEU A 148 -8.78 1.09 2.37
N LEU A 149 -9.66 1.95 1.85
CA LEU A 149 -10.28 3.02 2.64
C LEU A 149 -11.31 2.48 3.62
N ALA A 150 -12.06 1.44 3.25
CA ALA A 150 -13.08 0.82 4.11
C ALA A 150 -12.48 0.07 5.32
N ASP A 151 -11.17 -0.21 5.31
CA ASP A 151 -10.43 -0.82 6.42
C ASP A 151 -9.97 0.22 7.47
N LEU A 152 -10.10 1.51 7.17
CA LEU A 152 -9.75 2.62 8.07
C LEU A 152 -10.95 3.09 8.90
N PRO A 153 -10.72 3.63 10.11
CA PRO A 153 -11.71 4.46 10.78
C PRO A 153 -12.17 5.61 9.87
N PHE A 154 -13.47 5.88 9.84
CA PHE A 154 -14.00 6.90 8.91
C PHE A 154 -13.44 8.30 9.17
N GLU A 155 -13.07 8.60 10.40
CA GLU A 155 -12.42 9.85 10.82
C GLU A 155 -11.06 10.03 10.11
N GLU A 156 -10.29 8.96 9.94
CA GLU A 156 -9.04 8.98 9.17
C GLU A 156 -9.32 9.20 7.67
N VAL A 157 -10.39 8.58 7.13
CA VAL A 157 -10.79 8.80 5.74
C VAL A 157 -11.14 10.26 5.49
N VAL A 158 -11.83 10.93 6.42
CA VAL A 158 -12.15 12.36 6.33
C VAL A 158 -10.88 13.20 6.30
N LEU A 159 -9.88 12.89 7.12
CA LEU A 159 -8.59 13.61 7.12
C LEU A 159 -7.81 13.43 5.81
N LEU A 160 -7.98 12.29 5.13
CA LEU A 160 -7.37 12.04 3.82
C LEU A 160 -8.07 12.80 2.67
N HIS A 161 -9.29 13.31 2.89
CA HIS A 161 -10.10 13.98 1.88
C HIS A 161 -10.50 15.39 2.30
N PRO A 162 -9.52 16.32 2.53
CA PRO A 162 -9.81 17.69 2.95
C PRO A 162 -10.66 18.46 1.92
N GLU A 163 -10.64 18.06 0.65
CA GLU A 163 -11.49 18.59 -0.42
C GLU A 163 -12.99 18.38 -0.18
N LEU A 164 -13.36 17.41 0.66
CA LEU A 164 -14.74 17.12 1.04
C LEU A 164 -15.17 17.83 2.35
N ALA A 165 -14.28 18.58 3.01
CA ALA A 165 -14.59 19.23 4.29
C ALA A 165 -15.78 20.19 4.21
N GLY A 166 -16.02 20.81 3.04
CA GLY A 166 -17.15 21.69 2.76
C GLY A 166 -18.33 21.00 2.08
N ASP A 167 -18.30 19.67 1.87
CA ASP A 167 -19.34 18.89 1.20
C ASP A 167 -19.89 17.76 2.08
N PRO A 168 -20.85 18.05 2.98
CA PRO A 168 -21.47 17.03 3.83
C PRO A 168 -22.20 15.93 3.04
N ALA A 169 -22.72 16.26 1.84
CA ALA A 169 -23.40 15.31 0.99
C ALA A 169 -22.40 14.32 0.38
N GLY A 170 -21.25 14.82 -0.10
CA GLY A 170 -20.14 14.00 -0.61
C GLY A 170 -19.55 13.10 0.47
N LEU A 171 -19.30 13.61 1.69
CA LEU A 171 -18.85 12.82 2.83
C LEU A 171 -19.85 11.71 3.20
N SER A 172 -21.15 12.03 3.22
CA SER A 172 -22.19 11.03 3.51
C SER A 172 -22.28 9.96 2.43
N ALA A 173 -22.10 10.32 1.16
CA ALA A 173 -22.06 9.39 0.03
C ALA A 173 -20.85 8.46 0.13
N LEU A 174 -19.66 9.02 0.40
CA LEU A 174 -18.43 8.25 0.60
C LEU A 174 -18.57 7.27 1.77
N ARG A 175 -19.11 7.72 2.91
CA ARG A 175 -19.35 6.87 4.09
C ARG A 175 -20.27 5.69 3.75
N ARG A 176 -21.40 5.95 3.06
CA ARG A 176 -22.31 4.87 2.63
C ARG A 176 -21.62 3.88 1.70
N GLN A 177 -20.83 4.36 0.75
CA GLN A 177 -20.09 3.52 -0.20
C GLN A 177 -19.06 2.64 0.51
N LEU A 178 -18.24 3.20 1.41
CA LEU A 178 -17.24 2.44 2.16
C LEU A 178 -17.90 1.44 3.14
N SER A 179 -18.98 1.83 3.80
CA SER A 179 -19.74 0.90 4.66
C SER A 179 -20.35 -0.27 3.87
N ALA A 180 -20.83 -0.03 2.65
CA ALA A 180 -21.29 -1.10 1.76
C ALA A 180 -20.13 -2.00 1.33
N THR A 181 -18.99 -1.42 0.94
CA THR A 181 -17.75 -2.14 0.59
C THR A 181 -17.27 -3.03 1.73
N GLN A 182 -17.28 -2.52 2.97
CA GLN A 182 -16.88 -3.28 4.15
C GLN A 182 -17.81 -4.48 4.42
N ARG A 183 -19.15 -4.27 4.34
CA ARG A 183 -20.12 -5.36 4.58
C ARG A 183 -20.07 -6.45 3.52
N GLN A 184 -19.89 -6.10 2.25
CA GLN A 184 -19.84 -7.09 1.15
C GLN A 184 -18.47 -7.73 0.97
N GLY A 185 -17.38 -7.16 1.54
CA GLY A 185 -16.02 -7.67 1.49
C GLY A 185 -15.27 -7.35 0.19
N PHE A 186 -15.90 -6.65 -0.76
CA PHE A 186 -15.28 -6.25 -2.03
C PHE A 186 -15.70 -4.85 -2.44
N GLY A 187 -14.87 -4.19 -3.23
CA GLY A 187 -15.16 -2.89 -3.85
C GLY A 187 -15.43 -3.03 -5.35
N THR A 188 -16.26 -2.15 -5.88
CA THR A 188 -16.50 -2.04 -7.32
C THR A 188 -16.23 -0.63 -7.80
N ALA A 189 -15.81 -0.49 -9.05
CA ALA A 189 -15.70 0.78 -9.75
C ALA A 189 -16.30 0.63 -11.16
N PHE A 190 -17.28 1.48 -11.50
CA PHE A 190 -17.98 1.47 -12.78
C PHE A 190 -17.64 2.76 -13.52
N SER A 191 -16.56 2.77 -14.29
CA SER A 191 -16.06 3.94 -15.03
C SER A 191 -15.81 5.19 -14.16
N GLU A 192 -15.56 5.01 -12.86
CA GLU A 192 -15.37 6.09 -11.89
C GLU A 192 -13.95 6.66 -11.96
N GLY A 193 -12.94 5.79 -11.91
CA GLY A 193 -11.52 6.17 -12.00
C GLY A 193 -11.05 6.28 -13.46
N GLU A 194 -11.65 5.50 -14.35
CA GLU A 194 -11.34 5.50 -15.77
C GLU A 194 -12.55 5.13 -16.60
N ARG A 195 -12.84 5.98 -17.58
CA ARG A 195 -13.98 5.80 -18.48
C ARG A 195 -13.83 4.50 -19.30
N GLY A 196 -14.88 3.70 -19.35
CA GLY A 196 -14.90 2.45 -20.13
C GLY A 196 -14.30 1.25 -19.38
N VAL A 197 -13.92 1.40 -18.10
CA VAL A 197 -13.37 0.33 -17.27
C VAL A 197 -14.32 0.01 -16.13
N VAL A 198 -14.56 -1.28 -15.90
CA VAL A 198 -15.18 -1.81 -14.68
C VAL A 198 -14.13 -2.59 -13.92
N ALA A 199 -14.12 -2.46 -12.60
CA ALA A 199 -13.20 -3.20 -11.76
C ALA A 199 -13.88 -3.74 -10.50
N LEU A 200 -13.45 -4.94 -10.08
CA LEU A 200 -13.78 -5.59 -8.82
C LEU A 200 -12.49 -5.75 -8.01
N GLY A 201 -12.48 -5.35 -6.74
CA GLY A 201 -11.28 -5.41 -5.89
C GLY A 201 -11.55 -5.97 -4.51
N MET A 202 -10.57 -6.67 -3.94
CA MET A 202 -10.60 -7.20 -2.58
C MET A 202 -9.29 -6.86 -1.85
N ALA A 203 -9.38 -6.72 -0.52
CA ALA A 203 -8.24 -6.43 0.32
C ALA A 203 -7.35 -7.67 0.51
N VAL A 204 -6.05 -7.49 0.32
CA VAL A 204 -5.02 -8.42 0.77
C VAL A 204 -4.64 -8.06 2.19
N ARG A 205 -4.83 -9.00 3.13
CA ARG A 205 -4.58 -8.77 4.55
C ARG A 205 -3.23 -9.30 4.99
N GLY A 206 -2.52 -8.52 5.78
CA GLY A 206 -1.26 -8.91 6.41
C GLY A 206 -1.48 -9.83 7.64
N VAL A 207 -0.38 -10.16 8.31
CA VAL A 207 -0.36 -11.03 9.51
C VAL A 207 -1.23 -10.49 10.66
N THR A 208 -1.35 -9.19 10.80
CA THR A 208 -2.18 -8.52 11.83
C THR A 208 -3.67 -8.50 11.48
N GLY A 209 -4.06 -8.92 10.27
CA GLY A 209 -5.41 -8.80 9.75
C GLY A 209 -5.73 -7.47 9.07
N ALA A 210 -4.87 -6.45 9.20
CA ALA A 210 -5.02 -5.17 8.50
C ALA A 210 -4.84 -5.31 6.98
N ALA A 211 -5.56 -4.52 6.20
CA ALA A 211 -5.39 -4.46 4.75
C ALA A 211 -4.07 -3.76 4.39
N ILE A 212 -3.15 -4.49 3.76
CA ILE A 212 -1.84 -3.99 3.34
C ILE A 212 -1.76 -3.67 1.84
N ALA A 213 -2.63 -4.29 1.05
CA ALA A 213 -2.74 -4.10 -0.39
C ALA A 213 -4.16 -4.44 -0.85
N ALA A 214 -4.44 -4.26 -2.13
CA ALA A 214 -5.66 -4.77 -2.76
C ALA A 214 -5.30 -5.44 -4.08
N ALA A 215 -5.92 -6.60 -4.34
CA ALA A 215 -5.94 -7.23 -5.66
C ALA A 215 -7.26 -6.87 -6.37
N ALA A 216 -7.21 -6.66 -7.67
CA ALA A 216 -8.39 -6.32 -8.46
C ALA A 216 -8.35 -6.96 -9.83
N VAL A 217 -9.53 -7.29 -10.34
CA VAL A 217 -9.75 -7.61 -11.76
C VAL A 217 -10.34 -6.39 -12.45
N ALA A 218 -9.82 -6.03 -13.61
CA ALA A 218 -10.28 -4.92 -14.41
C ALA A 218 -10.62 -5.38 -15.83
N LEU A 219 -11.79 -4.97 -16.32
CA LEU A 219 -12.31 -5.36 -17.62
C LEU A 219 -12.97 -4.17 -18.33
N PRO A 220 -12.99 -4.16 -19.68
CA PRO A 220 -13.76 -3.19 -20.46
C PRO A 220 -15.27 -3.29 -20.18
N THR A 221 -15.96 -2.14 -20.11
CA THR A 221 -17.42 -2.09 -19.85
C THR A 221 -18.24 -2.92 -20.83
N VAL A 222 -17.79 -3.05 -22.08
CA VAL A 222 -18.48 -3.85 -23.11
C VAL A 222 -18.55 -5.35 -22.81
N ARG A 223 -17.67 -5.85 -21.92
CA ARG A 223 -17.70 -7.25 -21.46
C ARG A 223 -18.37 -7.42 -20.10
N PHE A 224 -18.73 -6.32 -19.48
CA PHE A 224 -19.35 -6.35 -18.16
C PHE A 224 -20.87 -6.59 -18.28
N ASN A 225 -21.35 -7.51 -17.47
CA ASN A 225 -22.76 -7.65 -17.11
C ASN A 225 -22.85 -7.97 -15.60
N ARG A 226 -24.03 -7.85 -15.00
CA ARG A 226 -24.19 -8.05 -13.55
C ARG A 226 -23.80 -9.45 -13.06
N GLY A 227 -23.93 -10.47 -13.91
CA GLY A 227 -23.51 -11.84 -13.59
C GLY A 227 -22.00 -11.97 -13.43
N LYS A 228 -21.21 -11.12 -14.10
CA LYS A 228 -19.76 -11.14 -14.03
C LYS A 228 -19.20 -10.97 -12.60
N ILE A 229 -19.90 -10.25 -11.73
CA ILE A 229 -19.45 -10.14 -10.31
C ILE A 229 -19.46 -11.51 -9.64
N ALA A 230 -20.53 -12.29 -9.85
CA ALA A 230 -20.64 -13.63 -9.29
C ALA A 230 -19.59 -14.60 -9.87
N ASP A 231 -19.21 -14.41 -11.13
CA ASP A 231 -18.18 -15.24 -11.79
C ASP A 231 -16.77 -14.89 -11.30
N LEU A 232 -16.48 -13.59 -11.10
CA LEU A 232 -15.13 -13.09 -10.74
C LEU A 232 -14.83 -13.23 -9.24
N LEU A 233 -15.85 -13.11 -8.39
CA LEU A 233 -15.67 -13.03 -6.95
C LEU A 233 -15.01 -14.27 -6.34
N PRO A 234 -15.37 -15.52 -6.70
CA PRO A 234 -14.70 -16.72 -6.17
C PRO A 234 -13.20 -16.75 -6.48
N ALA A 235 -12.82 -16.48 -7.73
CA ALA A 235 -11.43 -16.47 -8.17
C ALA A 235 -10.60 -15.37 -7.48
N LEU A 236 -11.18 -14.19 -7.31
CA LEU A 236 -10.54 -13.09 -6.61
C LEU A 236 -10.40 -13.39 -5.11
N THR A 237 -11.40 -14.05 -4.49
CA THR A 237 -11.34 -14.49 -3.09
C THR A 237 -10.21 -15.50 -2.91
N GLU A 238 -10.13 -16.54 -3.74
CA GLU A 238 -9.05 -17.52 -3.71
C GLU A 238 -7.68 -16.84 -3.85
N THR A 239 -7.57 -15.86 -4.74
CA THR A 239 -6.35 -15.09 -4.95
C THR A 239 -5.89 -14.35 -3.69
N VAL A 240 -6.78 -13.57 -3.05
CA VAL A 240 -6.39 -12.80 -1.86
C VAL A 240 -6.09 -13.68 -0.66
N GLU A 241 -6.82 -14.78 -0.48
CA GLU A 241 -6.53 -15.76 0.58
C GLU A 241 -5.25 -16.54 0.32
N GLY A 242 -4.92 -16.88 -0.93
CA GLY A 242 -3.65 -17.47 -1.32
C GLY A 242 -2.47 -16.56 -1.02
N ILE A 243 -2.55 -15.29 -1.43
CA ILE A 243 -1.54 -14.28 -1.09
C ILE A 243 -1.39 -14.15 0.42
N ARG A 244 -2.49 -14.07 1.16
CA ARG A 244 -2.48 -13.98 2.63
C ARG A 244 -1.81 -15.19 3.28
N SER A 245 -2.11 -16.39 2.81
CA SER A 245 -1.52 -17.65 3.32
C SER A 245 0.00 -17.65 3.16
N ASP A 246 0.49 -17.23 1.99
CA ASP A 246 1.93 -17.16 1.72
C ASP A 246 2.62 -16.09 2.57
N ILE A 247 1.95 -14.94 2.79
CA ILE A 247 2.42 -13.89 3.70
C ILE A 247 2.60 -14.44 5.12
N ILE A 248 1.61 -15.17 5.65
CA ILE A 248 1.65 -15.76 6.99
C ILE A 248 2.72 -16.84 7.06
N GLY A 249 2.84 -17.68 6.01
CA GLY A 249 3.83 -18.74 5.94
C GLY A 249 5.28 -18.23 6.00
N LEU A 250 5.54 -17.07 5.39
CA LEU A 250 6.87 -16.42 5.45
C LEU A 250 7.15 -15.74 6.80
N ALA A 251 6.10 -15.24 7.47
CA ALA A 251 6.24 -14.60 8.77
C ALA A 251 6.45 -15.60 9.93
N THR A 252 6.14 -16.90 9.71
CA THR A 252 6.33 -17.94 10.72
C THR A 252 7.75 -18.52 10.57
N PRO A 253 8.68 -18.31 11.53
CA PRO A 253 10.02 -18.86 11.43
C PRO A 253 9.93 -20.39 11.38
N LYS A 254 10.48 -21.02 10.33
CA LYS A 254 10.67 -22.48 10.29
C LYS A 254 11.43 -22.88 11.56
N ARG A 255 10.77 -23.56 12.49
CA ARG A 255 11.44 -24.25 13.59
C ARG A 255 12.53 -25.13 12.98
N ARG A 256 13.79 -24.73 13.13
CA ARG A 256 14.90 -25.63 12.83
C ARG A 256 14.70 -26.88 13.68
N ALA A 257 14.40 -28.00 13.05
CA ALA A 257 14.52 -29.28 13.69
C ALA A 257 15.99 -29.39 14.14
N GLY A 258 16.19 -29.38 15.46
CA GLY A 258 17.51 -29.64 16.02
C GLY A 258 17.97 -31.04 15.59
N PRO A 259 19.28 -31.24 15.41
CA PRO A 259 19.78 -32.57 15.14
C PRO A 259 19.43 -33.49 16.32
N VAL A 260 18.71 -34.57 16.02
CA VAL A 260 18.53 -35.71 16.92
C VAL A 260 19.92 -36.32 17.06
N GLY A 261 20.55 -36.15 18.25
CA GLY A 261 21.80 -36.82 18.63
C GLY A 261 21.54 -38.25 19.06
#